data_c12f8d57575171f4528315d35bf79246
#
_entry.id   c12f8d57575171f4528315d35bf79246
#
_cell.length_a   1.000
_cell.length_b   1.000
_cell.length_c   1.000
_cell.angle_alpha   90.00
_cell.angle_beta   90.00
_cell.angle_gamma   90.00
#
_symmetry.space_group_name_H-M   'P 1'
#
loop_
_entity.id
_entity.type
_entity.pdbx_description
1 polymer ?
#
loop_
_entity_poly.entity_id
_entity_poly.type
_entity_poly.pdbx_seq_one_letter_code
_entity_poly.pdbx_strand_id
1 'polypeptide(L)'
;MLFRSGLQTAILGRSAITQSPAQLGIVGLALLAYSLVSASVGFLVGQLGVSENAANAVANIFGMALSFLGGAWTSLSLLPDALVAVAHFTPFYWAYRAIEGASAMRGVSASSVLPLVGCVGVCMLFGIAILLVGITLGRARTRQLG
;
A
#
# COMPACT_ATOMS: atom_id res chain seq x y z
N MET A 1 -30.97 0.46 -12.71
CA MET A 1 -29.53 0.13 -12.87
C MET A 1 -28.72 1.20 -13.60
N LEU A 2 -29.26 1.91 -14.57
CA LEU A 2 -28.58 2.97 -15.36
C LEU A 2 -28.26 4.26 -14.56
N PHE A 3 -29.04 4.58 -13.53
CA PHE A 3 -28.82 5.78 -12.71
C PHE A 3 -27.57 5.71 -11.83
N ARG A 4 -27.20 4.50 -11.40
CA ARG A 4 -26.02 4.27 -10.54
C ARG A 4 -24.71 4.35 -11.32
N SER A 5 -24.70 3.90 -12.57
CA SER A 5 -23.53 3.99 -13.46
C SER A 5 -23.28 5.42 -13.92
N GLY A 6 -24.34 6.20 -14.21
CA GLY A 6 -24.20 7.61 -14.58
C GLY A 6 -23.67 8.48 -13.44
N LEU A 7 -24.09 8.21 -12.19
CA LEU A 7 -23.60 8.93 -11.02
C LEU A 7 -22.13 8.59 -10.73
N GLN A 8 -21.73 7.32 -10.86
CA GLN A 8 -20.34 6.90 -10.69
C GLN A 8 -19.40 7.49 -11.74
N THR A 9 -19.81 7.52 -13.01
CA THR A 9 -19.03 8.16 -14.07
C THR A 9 -18.96 9.68 -13.91
N ALA A 10 -20.01 10.32 -13.42
CA ALA A 10 -20.00 11.76 -13.13
C ALA A 10 -19.11 12.12 -11.93
N ILE A 11 -19.08 11.27 -10.90
CA ILE A 11 -18.23 11.45 -9.71
C ILE A 11 -16.76 11.15 -10.04
N LEU A 12 -16.48 10.05 -10.72
CA LEU A 12 -15.12 9.67 -11.13
C LEU A 12 -14.55 10.63 -12.18
N GLY A 13 -15.36 11.07 -13.14
CA GLY A 13 -14.96 12.05 -14.14
C GLY A 13 -14.66 13.43 -13.54
N ARG A 14 -15.48 13.90 -12.57
CA ARG A 14 -15.23 15.15 -11.87
C ARG A 14 -14.00 15.08 -10.96
N SER A 15 -13.78 13.97 -10.29
CA SER A 15 -12.59 13.79 -9.43
C SER A 15 -11.30 13.77 -10.22
N ALA A 16 -11.31 13.16 -11.42
CA ALA A 16 -10.14 13.11 -12.28
C ALA A 16 -9.78 14.46 -12.91
N ILE A 17 -10.80 15.32 -13.19
CA ILE A 17 -10.60 16.61 -13.85
C ILE A 17 -10.14 17.70 -12.86
N THR A 18 -10.39 17.53 -11.56
CA THR A 18 -10.06 18.52 -10.52
C THR A 18 -8.79 18.19 -9.72
N GLN A 19 -8.14 17.07 -9.99
CA GLN A 19 -6.91 16.72 -9.27
C GLN A 19 -5.73 17.56 -9.77
N SER A 20 -5.06 18.21 -8.83
CA SER A 20 -3.84 18.96 -9.15
C SER A 20 -2.70 18.00 -9.54
N PRO A 21 -1.73 18.44 -10.36
CA PRO A 21 -0.55 17.62 -10.69
C PRO A 21 0.20 17.09 -9.45
N ALA A 22 0.18 17.87 -8.36
CA ALA A 22 0.78 17.46 -7.09
C ALA A 22 0.03 16.29 -6.43
N GLN A 23 -1.30 16.29 -6.47
CA GLN A 23 -2.11 15.17 -5.98
C GLN A 23 -1.82 13.88 -6.76
N LEU A 24 -1.80 13.97 -8.09
CA LEU A 24 -1.46 12.84 -8.96
C LEU A 24 -0.04 12.34 -8.70
N GLY A 25 0.91 13.25 -8.47
CA GLY A 25 2.29 12.91 -8.11
C GLY A 25 2.37 12.12 -6.80
N ILE A 26 1.68 12.54 -5.75
CA ILE A 26 1.67 11.85 -4.45
C ILE A 26 1.02 10.47 -4.58
N VAL A 27 -0.11 10.38 -5.28
CA VAL A 27 -0.79 9.09 -5.53
C VAL A 27 0.13 8.16 -6.32
N GLY A 28 0.77 8.65 -7.37
CA GLY A 28 1.73 7.88 -8.16
C GLY A 28 2.91 7.37 -7.33
N LEU A 29 3.49 8.22 -6.49
CA LEU A 29 4.57 7.85 -5.57
C LEU A 29 4.11 6.81 -4.53
N ALA A 30 2.90 6.94 -3.98
CA ALA A 30 2.33 5.99 -3.04
C ALA A 30 2.14 4.61 -3.70
N LEU A 31 1.65 4.57 -4.94
CA LEU A 31 1.49 3.35 -5.71
C LEU A 31 2.84 2.70 -6.03
N LEU A 32 3.85 3.48 -6.41
CA LEU A 32 5.21 2.98 -6.64
C LEU A 32 5.83 2.42 -5.36
N ALA A 33 5.68 3.12 -4.23
CA ALA A 33 6.15 2.65 -2.93
C ALA A 33 5.49 1.33 -2.53
N TYR A 34 4.18 1.21 -2.74
CA TYR A 34 3.45 -0.02 -2.45
C TYR A 34 3.81 -1.16 -3.42
N SER A 35 4.08 -0.85 -4.70
CA SER A 35 4.58 -1.83 -5.67
C SER A 35 5.93 -2.39 -5.26
N LEU A 36 6.83 -1.55 -4.71
CA LEU A 36 8.10 -1.99 -4.14
C LEU A 36 7.88 -2.97 -2.99
N VAL A 37 6.95 -2.68 -2.07
CA VAL A 37 6.59 -3.59 -0.97
C VAL A 37 6.11 -4.92 -1.52
N SER A 38 5.18 -4.91 -2.48
CA SER A 38 4.62 -6.12 -3.07
C SER A 38 5.69 -6.97 -3.76
N ALA A 39 6.59 -6.34 -4.51
CA ALA A 39 7.72 -7.02 -5.14
C ALA A 39 8.68 -7.62 -4.11
N SER A 40 8.96 -6.89 -3.02
CA SER A 40 9.83 -7.35 -1.93
C SER A 40 9.24 -8.55 -1.19
N VAL A 41 7.93 -8.54 -0.94
CA VAL A 41 7.22 -9.68 -0.34
C VAL A 41 7.27 -10.90 -1.27
N GLY A 42 6.99 -10.71 -2.56
CA GLY A 42 7.08 -11.78 -3.55
C GLY A 42 8.48 -12.38 -3.63
N PHE A 43 9.52 -11.53 -3.63
CA PHE A 43 10.92 -11.97 -3.58
C PHE A 43 11.23 -12.76 -2.31
N LEU A 44 10.81 -12.28 -1.14
CA LEU A 44 10.99 -12.95 0.14
C LEU A 44 10.31 -14.34 0.14
N VAL A 45 9.06 -14.42 -0.31
CA VAL A 45 8.32 -15.70 -0.41
C VAL A 45 9.04 -16.69 -1.35
N GLY A 46 9.58 -16.19 -2.47
CA GLY A 46 10.41 -16.99 -3.37
C GLY A 46 11.65 -17.58 -2.70
N GLN A 47 12.29 -16.84 -1.78
CA GLN A 47 13.44 -17.34 -1.01
C GLN A 47 13.06 -18.43 0.00
N LEU A 48 11.80 -18.50 0.45
CA LEU A 48 11.36 -19.54 1.39
C LEU A 48 11.20 -20.91 0.74
N GLY A 49 11.17 -20.99 -0.58
CA GLY A 49 11.07 -22.27 -1.34
C GLY A 49 9.74 -22.97 -1.12
N VAL A 50 8.68 -22.23 -0.85
CA VAL A 50 7.32 -22.76 -0.77
C VAL A 50 6.77 -23.05 -2.17
N SER A 51 5.85 -24.00 -2.29
CA SER A 51 5.19 -24.27 -3.57
C SER A 51 4.39 -23.07 -4.08
N GLU A 52 4.23 -22.95 -5.39
CA GLU A 52 3.47 -21.84 -6.01
C GLU A 52 2.04 -21.74 -5.45
N ASN A 53 1.39 -22.87 -5.22
CA ASN A 53 0.04 -22.89 -4.66
C ASN A 53 0.01 -22.35 -3.22
N ALA A 54 1.00 -22.72 -2.40
CA ALA A 54 1.12 -22.20 -1.04
C ALA A 54 1.44 -20.69 -1.05
N ALA A 55 2.34 -20.24 -1.93
CA ALA A 55 2.67 -18.83 -2.10
C ALA A 55 1.44 -18.01 -2.51
N ASN A 56 0.66 -18.48 -3.47
CA ASN A 56 -0.57 -17.83 -3.91
C ASN A 56 -1.64 -17.79 -2.80
N ALA A 57 -1.82 -18.87 -2.05
CA ALA A 57 -2.77 -18.90 -0.92
C ALA A 57 -2.39 -17.89 0.16
N VAL A 58 -1.11 -17.85 0.54
CA VAL A 58 -0.58 -16.88 1.50
C VAL A 58 -0.75 -15.45 0.99
N ALA A 59 -0.38 -15.17 -0.27
CA ALA A 59 -0.51 -13.85 -0.87
C ALA A 59 -1.97 -13.35 -0.86
N ASN A 60 -2.93 -14.22 -1.19
CA ASN A 60 -4.35 -13.87 -1.20
C ASN A 60 -4.88 -13.58 0.21
N ILE A 61 -4.57 -14.44 1.19
CA ILE A 61 -5.02 -14.28 2.57
C ILE A 61 -4.41 -13.01 3.19
N PHE A 62 -3.10 -12.82 3.05
CA PHE A 62 -2.42 -11.63 3.55
C PHE A 62 -2.88 -10.37 2.82
N GLY A 63 -3.02 -10.40 1.51
CA GLY A 63 -3.50 -9.27 0.72
C GLY A 63 -4.90 -8.84 1.16
N MET A 64 -5.82 -9.78 1.38
CA MET A 64 -7.15 -9.50 1.90
C MET A 64 -7.12 -8.91 3.31
N ALA A 65 -6.37 -9.54 4.23
CA ALA A 65 -6.24 -9.08 5.60
C ALA A 65 -5.64 -7.67 5.68
N LEU A 66 -4.56 -7.41 4.92
CA LEU A 66 -3.93 -6.10 4.87
C LEU A 66 -4.82 -5.03 4.25
N SER A 67 -5.60 -5.37 3.22
CA SER A 67 -6.55 -4.45 2.59
C SER A 67 -7.68 -4.07 3.55
N PHE A 68 -8.15 -5.05 4.35
CA PHE A 68 -9.16 -4.79 5.37
C PHE A 68 -8.62 -3.91 6.50
N LEU A 69 -7.46 -4.23 7.05
CA LEU A 69 -6.79 -3.47 8.10
C LEU A 69 -6.37 -2.06 7.65
N GLY A 70 -6.02 -1.91 6.38
CA GLY A 70 -5.59 -0.63 5.81
C GLY A 70 -6.73 0.34 5.50
N GLY A 71 -8.00 -0.06 5.67
CA GLY A 71 -9.15 0.83 5.46
C GLY A 71 -9.72 0.84 4.05
N ALA A 72 -9.27 -0.06 3.15
CA ALA A 72 -9.78 -0.12 1.78
C ALA A 72 -11.25 -0.56 1.70
N TRP A 73 -11.72 -1.36 2.64
CA TRP A 73 -13.07 -1.91 2.69
C TRP A 73 -13.95 -1.22 3.73
N THR A 74 -13.34 -0.70 4.78
CA THR A 74 -14.05 -0.10 5.93
C THR A 74 -13.28 1.11 6.39
N SER A 75 -13.95 2.23 6.66
CA SER A 75 -13.31 3.42 7.23
C SER A 75 -12.60 3.06 8.52
N LEU A 76 -11.35 3.52 8.66
CA LEU A 76 -10.52 3.28 9.86
C LEU A 76 -11.20 3.76 11.16
N SER A 77 -12.11 4.74 11.05
CA SER A 77 -12.91 5.25 12.17
C SER A 77 -13.92 4.25 12.74
N LEU A 78 -14.24 3.18 12.00
CA LEU A 78 -15.16 2.12 12.43
C LEU A 78 -14.41 0.91 13.02
N LEU A 79 -13.08 0.89 12.93
CA LEU A 79 -12.25 -0.18 13.48
C LEU A 79 -11.99 0.07 14.97
N PRO A 80 -11.97 -0.98 15.81
CA PRO A 80 -11.49 -0.88 17.19
C PRO A 80 -10.06 -0.37 17.25
N ASP A 81 -9.72 0.42 18.28
CA ASP A 81 -8.40 1.04 18.45
C ASP A 81 -7.24 0.02 18.38
N ALA A 82 -7.45 -1.19 18.88
CA ALA A 82 -6.48 -2.27 18.81
C ALA A 82 -6.15 -2.68 17.35
N LEU A 83 -7.14 -2.71 16.45
CA LEU A 83 -6.93 -3.03 15.05
C LEU A 83 -6.26 -1.86 14.30
N VAL A 84 -6.62 -0.63 14.66
CA VAL A 84 -5.96 0.57 14.11
C VAL A 84 -4.48 0.59 14.52
N ALA A 85 -4.17 0.23 15.77
CA ALA A 85 -2.78 0.12 16.21
C ALA A 85 -1.98 -0.93 15.40
N VAL A 86 -2.57 -2.10 15.13
CA VAL A 86 -1.96 -3.12 14.26
C VAL A 86 -1.80 -2.62 12.83
N ALA A 87 -2.78 -1.90 12.30
CA ALA A 87 -2.73 -1.34 10.96
C ALA A 87 -1.50 -0.43 10.74
N HIS A 88 -1.11 0.35 11.74
CA HIS A 88 0.08 1.21 11.68
C HIS A 88 1.39 0.45 11.42
N PHE A 89 1.47 -0.82 11.76
CA PHE A 89 2.60 -1.69 11.46
C PHE A 89 2.54 -2.32 10.06
N THR A 90 1.57 -1.94 9.24
CA THR A 90 1.42 -2.46 7.87
C THR A 90 1.78 -1.39 6.84
N PRO A 91 2.51 -1.74 5.77
CA PRO A 91 2.83 -0.79 4.70
C PRO A 91 1.58 -0.30 3.96
N PHE A 92 0.53 -1.11 3.91
CA PHE A 92 -0.73 -0.78 3.26
C PHE A 92 -1.41 0.43 3.91
N TYR A 93 -1.40 0.52 5.24
CA TYR A 93 -1.95 1.66 5.98
C TYR A 93 -1.33 2.99 5.53
N TRP A 94 0.00 3.03 5.42
CA TRP A 94 0.72 4.24 5.05
C TRP A 94 0.50 4.63 3.59
N ALA A 95 0.46 3.65 2.68
CA ALA A 95 0.13 3.90 1.27
C ALA A 95 -1.31 4.43 1.13
N TYR A 96 -2.27 3.80 1.82
CA TYR A 96 -3.66 4.23 1.80
C TYR A 96 -3.84 5.65 2.37
N ARG A 97 -3.20 5.95 3.50
CA ARG A 97 -3.21 7.31 4.10
C ARG A 97 -2.65 8.37 3.16
N ALA A 98 -1.60 8.06 2.42
CA ALA A 98 -1.04 8.99 1.44
C ALA A 98 -2.04 9.26 0.30
N ILE A 99 -2.71 8.22 -0.21
CA ILE A 99 -3.70 8.32 -1.29
C ILE A 99 -4.95 9.07 -0.81
N GLU A 100 -5.48 8.69 0.35
CA GLU A 100 -6.66 9.33 0.95
C GLU A 100 -6.40 10.81 1.23
N GLY A 101 -5.27 11.12 1.86
CA GLY A 101 -4.88 12.49 2.15
C GLY A 101 -4.66 13.32 0.89
N ALA A 102 -4.03 12.77 -0.14
CA ALA A 102 -3.87 13.43 -1.43
C ALA A 102 -5.23 13.74 -2.07
N SER A 103 -6.16 12.80 -2.01
CA SER A 103 -7.51 12.97 -2.57
C SER A 103 -8.34 14.00 -1.79
N ALA A 104 -8.11 14.16 -0.50
CA ALA A 104 -8.80 15.12 0.37
C ALA A 104 -8.21 16.54 0.32
N MET A 105 -7.04 16.74 -0.30
CA MET A 105 -6.40 18.06 -0.39
C MET A 105 -7.26 19.03 -1.19
N ARG A 106 -7.55 20.19 -0.60
CA ARG A 106 -8.25 21.30 -1.26
C ARG A 106 -7.30 22.35 -1.85
N GLY A 107 -5.99 22.24 -1.56
CA GLY A 107 -4.95 23.16 -2.04
C GLY A 107 -3.57 22.56 -1.80
N VAL A 108 -2.61 22.97 -2.63
CA VAL A 108 -1.20 22.52 -2.54
C VAL A 108 -0.45 23.50 -1.64
N SER A 109 -0.14 23.05 -0.41
CA SER A 109 0.75 23.77 0.50
C SER A 109 1.77 22.80 1.10
N ALA A 110 2.90 23.31 1.54
CA ALA A 110 3.93 22.49 2.17
C ALA A 110 3.39 21.73 3.39
N SER A 111 2.53 22.35 4.18
CA SER A 111 1.88 21.75 5.35
C SER A 111 0.95 20.59 5.00
N SER A 112 0.35 20.60 3.80
CA SER A 112 -0.52 19.52 3.32
C SER A 112 0.26 18.38 2.67
N VAL A 113 1.35 18.68 1.97
CA VAL A 113 2.15 17.72 1.20
C VAL A 113 3.12 16.94 2.09
N LEU A 114 3.79 17.61 3.03
CA LEU A 114 4.85 17.03 3.85
C LEU A 114 4.43 15.77 4.63
N PRO A 115 3.27 15.73 5.30
CA PRO A 115 2.82 14.53 5.99
C PRO A 115 2.56 13.35 5.04
N LEU A 116 2.08 13.63 3.82
CA LEU A 116 1.77 12.59 2.83
C LEU A 116 3.05 12.00 2.24
N VAL A 117 4.04 12.82 1.96
CA VAL A 117 5.38 12.37 1.56
C VAL A 117 6.02 11.53 2.68
N GLY A 118 5.80 11.90 3.94
CA GLY A 118 6.20 11.10 5.10
C GLY A 118 5.57 9.70 5.08
N CYS A 119 4.27 9.61 4.80
CA CYS A 119 3.58 8.31 4.68
C CYS A 119 4.17 7.45 3.54
N VAL A 120 4.47 8.05 2.39
CA VAL A 120 5.13 7.36 1.28
C VAL A 120 6.52 6.87 1.70
N GLY A 121 7.29 7.71 2.41
CA GLY A 121 8.61 7.36 2.94
C GLY A 121 8.57 6.15 3.88
N VAL A 122 7.61 6.12 4.81
CA VAL A 122 7.42 4.97 5.71
C VAL A 122 7.08 3.70 4.92
N CYS A 123 6.19 3.80 3.93
CA CYS A 123 5.86 2.67 3.06
C CYS A 123 7.10 2.14 2.31
N MET A 124 7.95 3.03 1.79
CA MET A 124 9.22 2.66 1.14
C MET A 124 10.19 1.96 2.10
N LEU A 125 10.30 2.43 3.34
CA LEU A 125 11.15 1.80 4.36
C LEU A 125 10.70 0.36 4.64
N PHE A 126 9.40 0.09 4.71
CA PHE A 126 8.89 -1.27 4.80
C PHE A 126 9.33 -2.14 3.61
N GLY A 127 9.20 -1.63 2.38
CA GLY A 127 9.63 -2.35 1.18
C GLY A 127 11.12 -2.68 1.21
N ILE A 128 11.96 -1.72 1.56
CA ILE A 128 13.41 -1.90 1.66
C ILE A 128 13.76 -2.90 2.76
N ALA A 129 13.14 -2.80 3.94
CA ALA A 129 13.38 -3.72 5.04
C ALA A 129 13.06 -5.18 4.65
N ILE A 130 11.90 -5.40 4.04
CA ILE A 130 11.48 -6.74 3.56
C ILE A 130 12.44 -7.25 2.49
N LEU A 131 12.88 -6.39 1.57
CA LEU A 131 13.83 -6.75 0.52
C LEU A 131 15.17 -7.19 1.11
N LEU A 132 15.70 -6.45 2.09
CA LEU A 132 16.94 -6.78 2.76
C LEU A 132 16.86 -8.13 3.49
N VAL A 133 15.74 -8.41 4.16
CA VAL A 133 15.49 -9.72 4.76
C VAL A 133 15.50 -10.82 3.70
N GLY A 134 14.84 -10.62 2.57
CA GLY A 134 14.84 -11.57 1.45
C GLY A 134 16.24 -11.83 0.90
N ILE A 135 17.06 -10.79 0.71
CA ILE A 135 18.45 -10.91 0.24
C ILE A 135 19.31 -11.68 1.24
N THR A 136 19.19 -11.40 2.54
CA THR A 136 19.98 -12.09 3.57
C THR A 136 19.63 -13.57 3.65
N LEU A 137 18.36 -13.92 3.55
CA LEU A 137 17.89 -15.31 3.50
C LEU A 137 18.40 -16.04 2.25
N GLY A 138 18.32 -15.39 1.08
CA GLY A 138 18.84 -15.96 -0.17
C GLY A 138 20.34 -16.24 -0.11
N ARG A 139 21.13 -15.32 0.45
CA ARG A 139 22.57 -15.50 0.64
C ARG A 139 22.92 -16.63 1.63
N ALA A 140 22.14 -16.76 2.71
CA ALA A 140 22.34 -17.82 3.69
C ALA A 140 22.10 -19.19 3.06
N ARG A 141 21.10 -19.31 2.19
CA ARG A 141 20.77 -20.57 1.50
C ARG A 141 21.83 -21.01 0.49
N THR A 142 22.35 -20.08 -0.32
CA THR A 142 23.42 -20.38 -1.27
C THR A 142 24.71 -20.84 -0.60
N ARG A 143 25.01 -20.37 0.62
CA ARG A 143 26.17 -20.81 1.40
C ARG A 143 26.02 -22.20 1.98
N GLN A 144 24.81 -22.73 2.13
CA GLN A 144 24.58 -24.08 2.65
C GLN A 144 24.58 -25.14 1.55
N LEU A 145 24.48 -24.76 0.30
CA LEU A 145 24.42 -25.64 -0.87
C LEU A 145 25.78 -25.78 -1.59
N GLY A 146 26.77 -24.98 -1.23
CA GLY A 146 28.15 -25.03 -1.73
C GLY A 146 29.12 -25.50 -0.67
#